data_26094264a6a5925dd61a80d2a55f9d61
#
_entry.id   26094264a6a5925dd61a80d2a55f9d61
#
_cell.length_a   1.000
_cell.length_b   1.000
_cell.length_c   1.000
_cell.angle_alpha   90.00
_cell.angle_beta   90.00
_cell.angle_gamma   90.00
#
_symmetry.space_group_name_H-M   'P 1'
#
loop_
_entity.id
_entity.type
_entity.pdbx_description
1 polymer ?
#
loop_
_entity_poly.entity_id
_entity_poly.type
_entity_poly.pdbx_seq_one_letter_code
_entity_poly.pdbx_strand_id
1 'polypeptide(L)'
;MLTHARAAVAPRRAPPLPLQPRNPGPALLEALGEIEDENHILVLGRDGPELMCALLRAGAPQVTHLRSHERLEADSASLVIVPHVPSLDWLEGALSPIRRALFANGRLAVCVDPLPSTQKRVRRMLMLHGITAIRTSRAAGRRVLSAEAPAFGLRRYA
;
A
#
# COMPACT_ATOMS: atom_id res chain seq x y z
N MET A 1 27.29 7.19 62.48
CA MET A 1 27.34 6.44 61.21
C MET A 1 25.97 6.46 60.57
N LEU A 2 25.77 7.31 59.58
CA LEU A 2 24.50 7.44 58.89
C LEU A 2 24.59 6.70 57.55
N THR A 3 23.88 5.57 57.47
CA THR A 3 23.80 4.75 56.24
C THR A 3 22.74 5.36 55.33
N HIS A 4 23.15 5.96 54.25
CA HIS A 4 22.23 6.46 53.20
C HIS A 4 21.77 5.27 52.36
N ALA A 5 20.52 4.85 52.53
CA ALA A 5 19.86 3.93 51.63
C ALA A 5 19.54 4.65 50.32
N ARG A 6 20.24 4.31 49.26
CA ARG A 6 19.93 4.72 47.90
C ARG A 6 18.68 3.96 47.43
N ALA A 7 17.56 4.65 47.35
CA ALA A 7 16.37 4.11 46.71
C ALA A 7 16.64 3.89 45.20
N ALA A 8 16.65 2.65 44.78
CA ALA A 8 16.74 2.29 43.38
C ALA A 8 15.40 2.69 42.69
N VAL A 9 15.46 3.70 41.85
CA VAL A 9 14.32 4.07 40.97
C VAL A 9 14.19 2.96 39.95
N ALA A 10 13.11 2.20 40.02
CA ALA A 10 12.77 1.20 39.00
C ALA A 10 12.56 1.88 37.66
N PRO A 11 13.09 1.32 36.57
CA PRO A 11 12.88 1.90 35.24
C PRO A 11 11.39 1.88 34.90
N ARG A 12 10.81 3.06 34.66
CA ARG A 12 9.44 3.18 34.14
C ARG A 12 9.37 2.42 32.82
N ARG A 13 8.66 1.30 32.81
CA ARG A 13 8.29 0.61 31.56
C ARG A 13 7.53 1.62 30.70
N ALA A 14 8.06 1.87 29.49
CA ALA A 14 7.34 2.61 28.49
C ALA A 14 5.97 1.95 28.25
N PRO A 15 4.89 2.73 28.08
CA PRO A 15 3.60 2.16 27.79
C PRO A 15 3.72 1.34 26.48
N PRO A 16 3.07 0.15 26.44
CA PRO A 16 3.08 -0.66 25.22
C PRO A 16 2.52 0.19 24.08
N LEU A 17 3.25 0.23 22.97
CA LEU A 17 2.76 0.86 21.73
C LEU A 17 1.41 0.24 21.40
N PRO A 18 0.39 1.06 21.04
CA PRO A 18 -0.89 0.53 20.65
C PRO A 18 -0.68 -0.47 19.51
N LEU A 19 -1.16 -1.69 19.71
CA LEU A 19 -1.14 -2.75 18.69
C LEU A 19 -1.85 -2.19 17.46
N GLN A 20 -1.09 -1.84 16.43
CA GLN A 20 -1.66 -1.45 15.15
C GLN A 20 -2.49 -2.63 14.63
N PRO A 21 -3.72 -2.40 14.18
CA PRO A 21 -4.51 -3.48 13.60
C PRO A 21 -3.69 -4.13 12.48
N ARG A 22 -3.50 -5.44 12.57
CA ARG A 22 -2.70 -6.21 11.59
C ARG A 22 -3.30 -6.19 10.19
N ASN A 23 -4.60 -5.95 10.11
CA ASN A 23 -5.35 -5.93 8.86
C ASN A 23 -5.37 -4.52 8.24
N PRO A 24 -4.74 -4.27 7.10
CA PRO A 24 -4.78 -2.99 6.40
C PRO A 24 -6.10 -2.75 5.65
N GLY A 25 -6.98 -3.75 5.58
CA GLY A 25 -8.20 -3.72 4.77
C GLY A 25 -9.08 -2.51 5.01
N PRO A 26 -9.48 -2.18 6.27
CA PRO A 26 -10.32 -1.01 6.54
C PRO A 26 -9.69 0.31 6.10
N ALA A 27 -8.38 0.47 6.30
CA ALA A 27 -7.66 1.67 5.88
C ALA A 27 -7.63 1.82 4.36
N LEU A 28 -7.42 0.71 3.66
CA LEU A 28 -7.39 0.70 2.20
C LEU A 28 -8.77 0.99 1.62
N LEU A 29 -9.83 0.37 2.14
CA LEU A 29 -11.20 0.63 1.68
C LEU A 29 -11.60 2.10 1.89
N GLU A 30 -11.27 2.67 3.03
CA GLU A 30 -11.55 4.08 3.31
C GLU A 30 -10.76 5.01 2.37
N ALA A 31 -9.49 4.70 2.11
CA ALA A 31 -8.64 5.50 1.24
C ALA A 31 -9.01 5.41 -0.25
N LEU A 32 -9.53 4.27 -0.68
CA LEU A 32 -9.92 4.04 -2.07
C LEU A 32 -11.26 4.68 -2.43
N GLY A 33 -12.16 4.84 -1.46
CA GLY A 33 -13.50 5.33 -1.69
C GLY A 33 -14.36 4.35 -2.50
N GLU A 34 -14.99 4.82 -3.56
CA GLU A 34 -15.84 3.99 -4.43
C GLU A 34 -14.99 3.01 -5.26
N ILE A 35 -15.32 1.73 -5.15
CA ILE A 35 -14.66 0.63 -5.87
C ILE A 35 -15.61 -0.16 -6.77
N GLU A 36 -16.89 0.18 -6.75
CA GLU A 36 -17.93 -0.50 -7.53
C GLU A 36 -17.73 -0.34 -9.04
N ASP A 37 -17.12 0.77 -9.45
CA ASP A 37 -16.82 1.06 -10.85
C ASP A 37 -15.50 0.43 -11.34
N GLU A 38 -14.75 -0.23 -10.45
CA GLU A 38 -13.51 -0.89 -10.81
C GLU A 38 -13.79 -2.22 -11.50
N ASN A 39 -13.35 -2.35 -12.75
CA ASN A 39 -13.58 -3.55 -13.55
C ASN A 39 -12.86 -4.78 -13.00
N HIS A 40 -11.59 -4.62 -12.64
CA HIS A 40 -10.77 -5.69 -12.09
C HIS A 40 -9.76 -5.15 -11.09
N ILE A 41 -9.82 -5.68 -9.88
CA ILE A 41 -8.90 -5.33 -8.79
C ILE A 41 -7.91 -6.46 -8.59
N LEU A 42 -6.63 -6.13 -8.60
CA LEU A 42 -5.54 -7.04 -8.22
C LEU A 42 -5.04 -6.69 -6.82
N VAL A 43 -5.02 -7.67 -5.94
CA VAL A 43 -4.39 -7.58 -4.62
C VAL A 43 -3.06 -8.32 -4.67
N LEU A 44 -1.97 -7.62 -4.40
CA LEU A 44 -0.63 -8.14 -4.56
C LEU A 44 0.09 -8.31 -3.22
N GLY A 45 0.58 -9.51 -2.96
CA GLY A 45 1.39 -9.80 -1.78
C GLY A 45 0.63 -10.44 -0.62
N ARG A 46 1.12 -10.23 0.59
CA ARG A 46 0.53 -10.77 1.82
C ARG A 46 -0.82 -10.14 2.14
N ASP A 47 -1.56 -10.80 3.02
CA ASP A 47 -2.88 -10.36 3.53
C ASP A 47 -3.95 -10.22 2.45
N GLY A 48 -3.67 -10.77 1.26
CA GLY A 48 -4.54 -10.70 0.10
C GLY A 48 -5.91 -11.34 0.29
N PRO A 49 -6.03 -12.57 0.83
CA PRO A 49 -7.33 -13.25 0.94
C PRO A 49 -8.35 -12.49 1.81
N GLU A 50 -7.91 -11.92 2.94
CA GLU A 50 -8.80 -11.14 3.82
C GLU A 50 -9.26 -9.86 3.15
N LEU A 51 -8.34 -9.16 2.50
CA LEU A 51 -8.65 -7.95 1.75
C LEU A 51 -9.55 -8.25 0.55
N MET A 52 -9.31 -9.34 -0.17
CA MET A 52 -10.16 -9.79 -1.27
C MET A 52 -11.61 -9.99 -0.82
N CYS A 53 -11.81 -10.68 0.30
CA CYS A 53 -13.15 -10.85 0.86
C CYS A 53 -13.80 -9.49 1.24
N ALA A 54 -13.04 -8.58 1.81
CA ALA A 54 -13.53 -7.25 2.17
C ALA A 54 -13.93 -6.44 0.94
N LEU A 55 -13.15 -6.48 -0.12
CA LEU A 55 -13.43 -5.80 -1.39
C LEU A 55 -14.69 -6.36 -2.06
N LEU A 56 -14.84 -7.68 -2.10
CA LEU A 56 -16.03 -8.33 -2.66
C LEU A 56 -17.30 -7.95 -1.87
N ARG A 57 -17.23 -7.89 -0.55
CA ARG A 57 -18.34 -7.43 0.30
C ARG A 57 -18.67 -5.94 0.09
N ALA A 58 -17.67 -5.15 -0.26
CA ALA A 58 -17.85 -3.73 -0.57
C ALA A 58 -18.36 -3.47 -2.00
N GLY A 59 -18.64 -4.51 -2.78
CA GLY A 59 -19.25 -4.40 -4.09
C GLY A 59 -18.29 -4.48 -5.27
N ALA A 60 -17.02 -4.82 -5.06
CA ALA A 60 -16.08 -5.01 -6.16
C ALA A 60 -16.53 -6.17 -7.07
N PRO A 61 -16.64 -5.97 -8.39
CA PRO A 61 -17.16 -7.00 -9.29
C PRO A 61 -16.19 -8.15 -9.52
N GLN A 62 -14.90 -7.89 -9.56
CA GLN A 62 -13.86 -8.88 -9.76
C GLN A 62 -12.59 -8.53 -8.98
N VAL A 63 -12.14 -9.45 -8.16
CA VAL A 63 -10.91 -9.32 -7.37
C VAL A 63 -10.06 -10.56 -7.54
N THR A 64 -8.79 -10.37 -7.83
CA THR A 64 -7.79 -11.45 -7.91
C THR A 64 -6.66 -11.19 -6.94
N HIS A 65 -6.22 -12.21 -6.22
CA HIS A 65 -5.05 -12.15 -5.36
C HIS A 65 -3.86 -12.87 -5.98
N LEU A 66 -2.72 -12.19 -6.03
CA LEU A 66 -1.43 -12.75 -6.47
C LEU A 66 -0.40 -12.58 -5.37
N ARG A 67 0.35 -13.62 -5.08
CA ARG A 67 1.43 -13.57 -4.09
C ARG A 67 2.69 -12.89 -4.62
N SER A 68 2.92 -12.96 -5.93
CA SER A 68 4.11 -12.44 -6.58
C SER A 68 3.75 -11.57 -7.78
N HIS A 69 4.50 -10.49 -7.95
CA HIS A 69 4.40 -9.59 -9.09
C HIS A 69 4.87 -10.23 -10.42
N GLU A 70 5.56 -11.36 -10.36
CA GLU A 70 6.05 -12.07 -11.55
C GLU A 70 4.94 -12.63 -12.43
N ARG A 71 3.74 -12.81 -11.86
CA ARG A 71 2.56 -13.33 -12.55
C ARG A 71 1.60 -12.26 -13.06
N LEU A 72 1.98 -10.99 -12.96
CA LEU A 72 1.13 -9.89 -13.44
C LEU A 72 1.10 -9.88 -14.97
N GLU A 73 -0.11 -9.95 -15.51
CA GLU A 73 -0.37 -9.81 -16.94
C GLU A 73 -0.51 -8.34 -17.32
N ALA A 74 -0.10 -7.99 -18.54
CA ALA A 74 -0.25 -6.64 -19.05
C ALA A 74 -1.74 -6.29 -19.26
N ASP A 75 -2.09 -5.03 -19.03
CA ASP A 75 -3.44 -4.49 -19.25
C ASP A 75 -4.55 -5.36 -18.63
N SER A 76 -4.35 -5.75 -17.39
CA SER A 76 -5.24 -6.70 -16.70
C SER A 76 -6.02 -6.10 -15.53
N ALA A 77 -5.70 -4.90 -15.09
CA ALA A 77 -6.31 -4.32 -13.88
C ALA A 77 -6.62 -2.82 -14.01
N SER A 78 -7.76 -2.44 -13.46
CA SER A 78 -8.12 -1.05 -13.23
C SER A 78 -7.56 -0.50 -11.91
N LEU A 79 -7.34 -1.38 -10.94
CA LEU A 79 -6.78 -1.06 -9.64
C LEU A 79 -5.83 -2.18 -9.16
N VAL A 80 -4.64 -1.81 -8.75
CA VAL A 80 -3.71 -2.70 -8.04
C VAL A 80 -3.56 -2.22 -6.61
N ILE A 81 -3.70 -3.13 -5.67
CA ILE A 81 -3.55 -2.85 -4.23
C ILE A 81 -2.38 -3.64 -3.68
N VAL A 82 -1.48 -2.96 -3.00
CA VAL A 82 -0.37 -3.54 -2.25
C VAL A 82 -0.63 -3.30 -0.75
N PRO A 83 -1.24 -4.24 -0.03
CA PRO A 83 -1.61 -4.04 1.37
C PRO A 83 -0.40 -4.02 2.31
N HIS A 84 0.69 -4.65 1.92
CA HIS A 84 1.92 -4.69 2.69
C HIS A 84 3.14 -4.67 1.78
N VAL A 85 4.06 -3.76 2.03
CA VAL A 85 5.35 -3.67 1.34
C VAL A 85 6.41 -4.35 2.20
N PRO A 86 6.92 -5.54 1.80
CA PRO A 86 7.92 -6.27 2.58
C PRO A 86 9.24 -5.52 2.71
N SER A 87 9.65 -4.88 1.62
CA SER A 87 10.86 -4.06 1.53
C SER A 87 10.75 -3.07 0.38
N LEU A 88 11.58 -2.04 0.40
CA LEU A 88 11.64 -1.09 -0.71
C LEU A 88 12.18 -1.73 -2.00
N ASP A 89 13.13 -2.66 -1.88
CA ASP A 89 13.67 -3.40 -3.02
C ASP A 89 12.60 -4.26 -3.70
N TRP A 90 11.75 -4.92 -2.90
CA TRP A 90 10.60 -5.65 -3.43
C TRP A 90 9.65 -4.73 -4.19
N LEU A 91 9.32 -3.58 -3.63
CA LEU A 91 8.44 -2.61 -4.27
C LEU A 91 9.05 -2.09 -5.58
N GLU A 92 10.32 -1.76 -5.58
CA GLU A 92 11.03 -1.32 -6.77
C GLU A 92 10.95 -2.36 -7.90
N GLY A 93 11.19 -3.63 -7.58
CA GLY A 93 11.03 -4.73 -8.53
C GLY A 93 9.59 -4.94 -9.01
N ALA A 94 8.60 -4.64 -8.18
CA ALA A 94 7.19 -4.80 -8.50
C ALA A 94 6.60 -3.66 -9.35
N LEU A 95 7.17 -2.47 -9.29
CA LEU A 95 6.56 -1.27 -9.92
C LEU A 95 6.48 -1.36 -11.44
N SER A 96 7.49 -1.87 -12.12
CA SER A 96 7.44 -2.05 -13.57
C SER A 96 6.37 -3.06 -14.00
N PRO A 97 6.28 -4.28 -13.42
CA PRO A 97 5.15 -5.18 -13.64
C PRO A 97 3.78 -4.56 -13.32
N ILE A 98 3.64 -3.87 -12.20
CA ILE A 98 2.40 -3.20 -11.82
C ILE A 98 1.99 -2.16 -12.87
N ARG A 99 2.94 -1.35 -13.31
CA ARG A 99 2.70 -0.32 -14.33
C ARG A 99 2.19 -0.91 -15.64
N ARG A 100 2.71 -2.08 -16.04
CA ARG A 100 2.25 -2.79 -17.23
C ARG A 100 0.88 -3.43 -17.05
N ALA A 101 0.58 -3.90 -15.84
CA ALA A 101 -0.70 -4.53 -15.53
C ALA A 101 -1.86 -3.54 -15.50
N LEU A 102 -1.60 -2.29 -15.13
CA LEU A 102 -2.62 -1.26 -15.04
C LEU A 102 -3.09 -0.79 -16.43
N PHE A 103 -4.42 -0.72 -16.59
CA PHE A 103 -5.01 -0.01 -17.71
C PHE A 103 -4.60 1.46 -17.75
N ALA A 104 -4.84 2.12 -18.87
CA ALA A 104 -4.77 3.57 -18.94
C ALA A 104 -5.70 4.20 -17.88
N ASN A 105 -5.18 5.15 -17.11
CA ASN A 105 -5.85 5.75 -15.95
C ASN A 105 -6.15 4.77 -14.81
N GLY A 106 -5.53 3.59 -14.81
CA GLY A 106 -5.61 2.65 -13.70
C GLY A 106 -4.99 3.22 -12.43
N ARG A 107 -5.48 2.75 -11.30
CA ARG A 107 -5.05 3.23 -9.97
C ARG A 107 -4.14 2.23 -9.27
N LEU A 108 -3.23 2.74 -8.47
CA LEU A 108 -2.40 1.98 -7.54
C LEU A 108 -2.64 2.47 -6.12
N ALA A 109 -2.85 1.58 -5.19
CA ALA A 109 -2.90 1.88 -3.77
C ALA A 109 -1.84 1.07 -3.02
N VAL A 110 -0.99 1.74 -2.27
CA VAL A 110 0.09 1.12 -1.49
C VAL A 110 -0.05 1.53 -0.03
N CYS A 111 -0.17 0.54 0.85
CA CYS A 111 -0.09 0.78 2.28
C CYS A 111 1.38 0.86 2.69
N VAL A 112 1.79 2.01 3.22
CA VAL A 112 3.17 2.27 3.65
C VAL A 112 3.27 2.37 5.14
N ASP A 113 4.44 2.08 5.68
CA ASP A 113 4.73 2.29 7.09
C ASP A 113 4.59 3.76 7.48
N PRO A 114 4.24 4.05 8.75
CA PRO A 114 4.00 5.41 9.22
C PRO A 114 5.23 6.32 9.21
N LEU A 115 6.42 5.80 8.91
CA LEU A 115 7.66 6.57 8.88
C LEU A 115 7.67 7.55 7.70
N PRO A 116 7.84 8.87 7.95
CA PRO A 116 7.86 9.87 6.88
C PRO A 116 8.95 9.65 5.83
N SER A 117 10.09 9.08 6.24
CA SER A 117 11.20 8.73 5.33
C SER A 117 10.81 7.67 4.31
N THR A 118 10.10 6.62 4.73
CA THR A 118 9.60 5.56 3.86
C THR A 118 8.62 6.11 2.85
N GLN A 119 7.68 6.94 3.29
CA GLN A 119 6.70 7.58 2.40
C GLN A 119 7.36 8.41 1.30
N LYS A 120 8.37 9.21 1.63
CA LYS A 120 9.10 10.02 0.64
C LYS A 120 9.80 9.15 -0.40
N ARG A 121 10.42 8.06 0.04
CA ARG A 121 11.12 7.12 -0.85
C ARG A 121 10.13 6.41 -1.78
N VAL A 122 9.03 5.91 -1.26
CA VAL A 122 7.97 5.28 -2.06
C VAL A 122 7.43 6.25 -3.09
N ARG A 123 7.11 7.48 -2.69
CA ARG A 123 6.63 8.51 -3.60
C ARG A 123 7.60 8.77 -4.76
N ARG A 124 8.89 8.90 -4.45
CA ARG A 124 9.93 9.08 -5.46
C ARG A 124 10.00 7.90 -6.42
N MET A 125 9.93 6.68 -5.90
CA MET A 125 9.95 5.46 -6.71
C MET A 125 8.76 5.42 -7.68
N LEU A 126 7.56 5.74 -7.21
CA LEU A 126 6.36 5.82 -8.05
C LEU A 126 6.55 6.81 -9.19
N MET A 127 7.05 8.00 -8.89
CA MET A 127 7.32 9.03 -9.90
C MET A 127 8.33 8.58 -10.95
N LEU A 128 9.41 7.89 -10.53
CA LEU A 128 10.43 7.36 -11.45
C LEU A 128 9.87 6.30 -12.40
N HIS A 129 8.83 5.58 -12.00
CA HIS A 129 8.12 4.60 -12.83
C HIS A 129 6.95 5.19 -13.62
N GLY A 130 6.82 6.51 -13.68
CA GLY A 130 5.77 7.19 -14.44
C GLY A 130 4.38 7.07 -13.83
N ILE A 131 4.29 6.75 -12.54
CA ILE A 131 3.04 6.73 -11.77
C ILE A 131 2.89 8.09 -11.10
N THR A 132 1.80 8.77 -11.38
CA THR A 132 1.59 10.17 -11.04
C THR A 132 0.32 10.39 -10.22
N ALA A 133 -0.08 11.63 -10.01
CA ALA A 133 -1.25 12.01 -9.21
C ALA A 133 -1.25 11.36 -7.81
N ILE A 134 -0.07 11.32 -7.18
CA ILE A 134 0.14 10.63 -5.90
C ILE A 134 -0.54 11.43 -4.78
N ARG A 135 -1.47 10.79 -4.12
CA ARG A 135 -2.16 11.31 -2.94
C ARG A 135 -1.81 10.46 -1.73
N THR A 136 -1.68 11.11 -0.59
CA THR A 136 -1.50 10.43 0.68
C THR A 136 -2.75 10.61 1.51
N SER A 137 -3.31 9.51 1.99
CA SER A 137 -4.40 9.52 2.95
C SER A 137 -3.98 8.76 4.22
N ARG A 138 -4.58 9.15 5.33
CA ARG A 138 -4.42 8.46 6.61
C ARG A 138 -5.78 7.91 7.01
N ALA A 139 -5.84 6.60 7.13
CA ALA A 139 -7.06 5.91 7.51
C ALA A 139 -6.73 4.75 8.45
N ALA A 140 -7.52 4.54 9.49
CA ALA A 140 -7.35 3.50 10.50
C ALA A 140 -5.90 3.39 11.05
N GLY A 141 -5.23 4.54 11.28
CA GLY A 141 -3.86 4.62 11.80
C GLY A 141 -2.77 4.27 10.81
N ARG A 142 -3.09 4.01 9.55
CA ARG A 142 -2.15 3.70 8.47
C ARG A 142 -2.11 4.79 7.41
N ARG A 143 -1.01 4.87 6.71
CA ARG A 143 -0.87 5.74 5.53
C ARG A 143 -1.02 4.91 4.27
N VAL A 144 -1.86 5.40 3.38
CA VAL A 144 -2.09 4.82 2.06
C VAL A 144 -1.68 5.84 1.01
N LEU A 145 -0.79 5.45 0.12
CA LEU A 145 -0.48 6.20 -1.08
C LEU A 145 -1.38 5.68 -2.20
N SER A 146 -2.18 6.55 -2.77
CA SER A 146 -2.92 6.28 -4.00
C SER A 146 -2.32 7.07 -5.15
N ALA A 147 -2.21 6.45 -6.31
CA ALA A 147 -1.61 7.05 -7.48
C ALA A 147 -2.29 6.55 -8.75
N GLU A 148 -2.11 7.25 -9.84
CA GLU A 148 -2.70 6.93 -11.13
C GLU A 148 -1.60 6.62 -12.16
N ALA A 149 -1.84 5.60 -12.96
CA ALA A 149 -1.08 5.36 -14.17
C ALA A 149 -1.66 6.27 -15.26
N PRO A 150 -0.92 7.26 -15.76
CA PRO A 150 -1.45 8.15 -16.79
C PRO A 150 -1.85 7.35 -18.02
N ALA A 151 -2.91 7.78 -18.69
CA ALA A 151 -3.21 7.31 -20.02
C ALA A 151 -1.94 7.49 -20.87
N PHE A 152 -1.60 6.49 -21.66
CA PHE A 152 -0.43 6.55 -22.52
C PHE A 152 -0.51 7.80 -23.41
N GLY A 153 0.06 8.88 -22.93
CA GLY A 153 0.47 9.96 -23.80
C GLY A 153 1.66 9.47 -24.57
N LEU A 154 1.45 9.17 -25.85
CA LEU A 154 2.46 9.09 -26.90
C LEU A 154 3.81 8.53 -26.39
N ARG A 155 4.04 7.24 -26.58
CA ARG A 155 5.42 6.78 -26.74
C ARG A 155 6.03 7.73 -27.78
N ARG A 156 6.82 8.67 -27.31
CA ARG A 156 7.76 9.35 -28.19
C ARG A 156 8.73 8.27 -28.61
N TYR A 157 8.50 7.71 -29.77
CA TYR A 157 9.54 7.04 -30.50
C TYR A 157 10.58 8.11 -30.82
N ALA A 158 11.60 8.17 -30.01
CA ALA A 158 12.83 8.84 -30.39
C ALA A 158 13.71 7.82 -31.10
#